data_05ae2dcbd4e61bd583d4d80bafb9332b
#
_entry.id   05ae2dcbd4e61bd583d4d80bafb9332b
#
_cell.length_a   1.000
_cell.length_b   1.000
_cell.length_c   1.000
_cell.angle_alpha   90.00
_cell.angle_beta   90.00
_cell.angle_gamma   90.00
#
_symmetry.space_group_name_H-M   'P 1'
#
loop_
_entity.id
_entity.type
_entity.pdbx_description
1 polymer ?
#
loop_
_entity_poly.entity_id
_entity_poly.type
_entity_poly.pdbx_seq_one_letter_code
_entity_poly.pdbx_strand_id
1 'polypeptide(L)'
;MKKFCVFLLIITLCSSFNFAQSKKAVSILGDSYSTFEGYLQPDTNSIWYYTLPRHKTDVVSVRQTWWHQLIRENDYRLCVNNSFSGATICNTGYRKADYSDRSFITRMDELGCPDIIFIFGATNDCWAGAPLGEYKYERWAKEDLYQFRPAMAYMLDHMIDRYPNVEIYFLLNSDLKEEFNESVRNICKHYDIDCIELYNIDKQSGHPSVKGMEQICDQIKRYCTK
;
A
#
# COMPACT_ATOMS: atom_id res chain seq x y z
N MET A 1 58.57 7.23 -56.81
CA MET A 1 57.15 7.09 -56.53
C MET A 1 57.00 6.82 -55.01
N LYS A 2 56.63 7.85 -54.22
CA LYS A 2 56.42 7.74 -52.76
C LYS A 2 54.97 7.42 -52.48
N LYS A 3 54.65 6.27 -51.91
CA LYS A 3 53.29 5.88 -51.48
C LYS A 3 53.01 6.56 -50.14
N PHE A 4 52.03 7.45 -50.11
CA PHE A 4 51.46 8.05 -48.93
C PHE A 4 50.39 7.09 -48.34
N CYS A 5 50.62 6.51 -47.20
CA CYS A 5 49.61 5.80 -46.43
C CYS A 5 48.83 6.81 -45.55
N VAL A 6 47.56 7.04 -45.87
CA VAL A 6 46.67 7.85 -45.05
C VAL A 6 46.09 6.89 -43.98
N PHE A 7 46.46 7.07 -42.72
CA PHE A 7 45.83 6.39 -41.59
C PHE A 7 44.56 7.13 -41.20
N LEU A 8 43.41 6.53 -41.49
CA LEU A 8 42.11 7.05 -41.07
C LEU A 8 41.87 6.65 -39.59
N LEU A 9 41.99 7.63 -38.69
CA LEU A 9 41.73 7.45 -37.27
C LEU A 9 40.18 7.55 -37.04
N ILE A 10 39.49 6.42 -36.91
CA ILE A 10 38.08 6.40 -36.54
C ILE A 10 37.99 6.57 -35.04
N ILE A 11 37.68 7.78 -34.57
CA ILE A 11 37.34 8.05 -33.17
C ILE A 11 35.89 7.65 -33.01
N THR A 12 35.65 6.45 -32.42
CA THR A 12 34.35 6.02 -31.90
C THR A 12 34.03 6.81 -30.65
N LEU A 13 33.24 7.87 -30.77
CA LEU A 13 32.59 8.48 -29.59
C LEU A 13 31.58 7.51 -29.04
N CYS A 14 31.97 6.72 -28.05
CA CYS A 14 31.02 6.05 -27.18
C CYS A 14 30.35 7.11 -26.27
N SER A 15 29.30 7.74 -26.76
CA SER A 15 28.39 8.49 -25.89
C SER A 15 27.73 7.51 -24.94
N SER A 16 28.21 7.46 -23.69
CA SER A 16 27.53 6.77 -22.59
C SER A 16 26.21 7.50 -22.36
N PHE A 17 25.14 7.01 -22.99
CA PHE A 17 23.79 7.41 -22.59
C PHE A 17 23.55 6.87 -21.18
N ASN A 18 23.80 7.71 -20.18
CA ASN A 18 23.28 7.47 -18.84
C ASN A 18 21.75 7.63 -18.96
N PHE A 19 21.04 6.55 -19.20
CA PHE A 19 19.60 6.51 -18.93
C PHE A 19 19.47 6.74 -17.43
N ALA A 20 18.99 7.91 -17.04
CA ALA A 20 18.58 8.12 -15.66
C ALA A 20 17.54 7.04 -15.35
N GLN A 21 17.89 6.12 -14.45
CA GLN A 21 16.95 5.07 -14.04
C GLN A 21 15.71 5.77 -13.48
N SER A 22 14.55 5.50 -14.08
CA SER A 22 13.30 6.10 -13.62
C SER A 22 13.03 5.61 -12.19
N LYS A 23 12.66 6.56 -11.30
CA LYS A 23 12.30 6.22 -9.92
C LYS A 23 11.13 5.24 -9.90
N LYS A 24 11.23 4.18 -9.09
CA LYS A 24 10.11 3.25 -8.88
C LYS A 24 8.88 4.01 -8.40
N ALA A 25 7.75 3.74 -9.04
CA ALA A 25 6.46 4.31 -8.71
C ALA A 25 5.76 3.50 -7.62
N VAL A 26 5.31 4.15 -6.57
CA VAL A 26 4.65 3.51 -5.43
C VAL A 26 3.19 3.91 -5.39
N SER A 27 2.27 2.94 -5.29
CA SER A 27 0.88 3.19 -4.97
C SER A 27 0.50 2.60 -3.62
N ILE A 28 -0.52 3.20 -3.01
CA ILE A 28 -0.99 2.82 -1.68
C ILE A 28 -2.49 2.56 -1.76
N LEU A 29 -2.90 1.37 -1.36
CA LEU A 29 -4.28 1.03 -1.07
C LEU A 29 -4.41 0.95 0.46
N GLY A 30 -5.00 1.98 1.07
CA GLY A 30 -4.95 2.13 2.52
C GLY A 30 -6.26 2.55 3.17
N ASP A 31 -6.22 2.55 4.50
CA ASP A 31 -7.24 3.14 5.37
C ASP A 31 -6.76 4.47 5.97
N SER A 32 -7.29 4.86 7.15
CA SER A 32 -6.95 6.10 7.84
C SER A 32 -5.46 6.27 8.12
N TYR A 33 -4.70 5.18 8.32
CA TYR A 33 -3.27 5.21 8.65
C TYR A 33 -2.41 5.74 7.50
N SER A 34 -2.96 5.77 6.29
CA SER A 34 -2.25 6.20 5.07
C SER A 34 -2.81 7.49 4.47
N THR A 35 -3.86 8.08 5.06
CA THR A 35 -4.45 9.33 4.55
C THR A 35 -3.63 10.56 4.96
N PHE A 36 -3.64 11.58 4.11
CA PHE A 36 -3.24 12.94 4.46
C PHE A 36 -3.92 13.93 3.51
N GLU A 37 -4.36 15.08 4.05
CA GLU A 37 -5.02 16.15 3.31
C GLU A 37 -4.24 16.58 2.06
N GLY A 38 -4.93 16.64 0.90
CA GLY A 38 -4.35 17.06 -0.38
C GLY A 38 -3.49 16.03 -1.10
N TYR A 39 -3.42 14.76 -0.61
CA TYR A 39 -2.57 13.72 -1.18
C TYR A 39 -3.31 12.43 -1.54
N LEU A 40 -4.63 12.46 -1.55
CA LEU A 40 -5.46 11.30 -1.91
C LEU A 40 -5.98 11.41 -3.35
N GLN A 41 -6.17 10.26 -3.98
CA GLN A 41 -6.85 10.11 -5.26
C GLN A 41 -7.85 8.96 -5.18
N PRO A 42 -9.13 9.23 -5.37
CA PRO A 42 -9.73 10.56 -5.56
C PRO A 42 -9.64 11.46 -4.31
N ASP A 43 -9.68 12.78 -4.52
CA ASP A 43 -9.59 13.78 -3.43
C ASP A 43 -10.86 13.84 -2.56
N THR A 44 -11.93 13.17 -2.99
CA THR A 44 -13.18 13.00 -2.24
C THR A 44 -13.10 11.95 -1.14
N ASN A 45 -12.02 11.16 -1.11
CA ASN A 45 -11.83 10.14 -0.08
C ASN A 45 -11.76 10.74 1.32
N SER A 46 -12.35 10.04 2.30
CA SER A 46 -12.32 10.46 3.71
C SER A 46 -10.90 10.48 4.25
N ILE A 47 -10.58 11.51 5.05
CA ILE A 47 -9.23 11.81 5.55
C ILE A 47 -9.21 11.76 7.08
N TRP A 48 -8.10 11.28 7.66
CA TRP A 48 -7.82 11.33 9.10
C TRP A 48 -6.80 12.41 9.47
N TYR A 49 -5.69 12.51 8.74
CA TYR A 49 -4.61 13.45 9.05
C TYR A 49 -4.73 14.74 8.24
N TYR A 50 -4.62 15.86 8.93
CA TYR A 50 -4.76 17.22 8.37
C TYR A 50 -3.61 18.10 8.81
N THR A 51 -3.30 19.12 8.02
CA THR A 51 -2.34 20.18 8.39
C THR A 51 -2.80 20.93 9.66
N LEU A 52 -4.12 21.14 9.80
CA LEU A 52 -4.75 21.58 11.04
C LEU A 52 -5.50 20.39 11.64
N PRO A 53 -4.95 19.71 12.65
CA PRO A 53 -5.49 18.43 13.09
C PRO A 53 -6.90 18.58 13.68
N ARG A 54 -7.80 17.69 13.25
CA ARG A 54 -9.18 17.59 13.74
C ARG A 54 -9.32 16.53 14.84
N HIS A 55 -8.27 15.77 15.10
CA HIS A 55 -8.20 14.71 16.08
C HIS A 55 -6.98 14.92 16.98
N LYS A 56 -6.92 14.22 18.11
CA LYS A 56 -5.73 14.22 18.95
C LYS A 56 -4.64 13.41 18.24
N THR A 57 -3.74 14.11 17.55
CA THR A 57 -2.58 13.60 16.84
C THR A 57 -1.50 14.65 16.75
N ASP A 58 -0.25 14.25 16.67
CA ASP A 58 0.92 15.10 16.42
C ASP A 58 1.36 15.09 14.94
N VAL A 59 0.72 14.28 14.10
CA VAL A 59 0.98 14.25 12.65
C VAL A 59 0.24 15.41 11.99
N VAL A 60 0.97 16.44 11.59
CA VAL A 60 0.46 17.70 11.02
C VAL A 60 1.08 18.05 9.67
N SER A 61 1.92 17.18 9.15
CA SER A 61 2.58 17.36 7.85
C SER A 61 2.63 16.02 7.10
N VAL A 62 2.42 16.07 5.79
CA VAL A 62 2.58 14.90 4.93
C VAL A 62 3.97 14.27 5.05
N ARG A 63 4.99 15.09 5.31
CA ARG A 63 6.37 14.61 5.49
C ARG A 63 6.55 13.70 6.70
N GLN A 64 5.59 13.68 7.62
CA GLN A 64 5.57 12.85 8.81
C GLN A 64 4.86 11.51 8.57
N THR A 65 4.14 11.32 7.45
CA THR A 65 3.48 10.06 7.14
C THR A 65 4.50 8.99 6.75
N TRP A 66 4.22 7.74 7.11
CA TRP A 66 5.10 6.59 6.85
C TRP A 66 5.46 6.44 5.36
N TRP A 67 4.46 6.62 4.49
CA TRP A 67 4.64 6.44 3.05
C TRP A 67 5.42 7.59 2.41
N HIS A 68 5.25 8.83 2.89
CA HIS A 68 6.04 9.96 2.36
C HIS A 68 7.51 9.84 2.77
N GLN A 69 7.78 9.39 4.00
CA GLN A 69 9.13 9.10 4.46
C GLN A 69 9.76 7.99 3.62
N LEU A 70 9.05 6.87 3.42
CA LEU A 70 9.49 5.73 2.63
C LEU A 70 9.84 6.14 1.18
N ILE A 71 8.96 6.91 0.53
CA ILE A 71 9.16 7.40 -0.83
C ILE A 71 10.41 8.28 -0.94
N ARG A 72 10.56 9.22 -0.01
CA ARG A 72 11.71 10.13 -0.01
C ARG A 72 13.02 9.42 0.26
N GLU A 73 13.06 8.48 1.20
CA GLU A 73 14.29 7.84 1.64
C GLU A 73 14.79 6.75 0.69
N ASN A 74 13.91 6.19 -0.14
CA ASN A 74 14.27 5.19 -1.14
C ASN A 74 14.32 5.74 -2.57
N ASP A 75 14.25 7.06 -2.73
CA ASP A 75 14.22 7.74 -4.03
C ASP A 75 13.10 7.20 -4.96
N TYR A 76 11.94 6.90 -4.39
CA TYR A 76 10.75 6.52 -5.12
C TYR A 76 9.95 7.76 -5.57
N ARG A 77 8.87 7.55 -6.31
CA ARG A 77 7.84 8.56 -6.60
C ARG A 77 6.46 8.01 -6.23
N LEU A 78 5.58 8.87 -5.73
CA LEU A 78 4.18 8.51 -5.53
C LEU A 78 3.50 8.38 -6.89
N CYS A 79 2.83 7.25 -7.13
CA CYS A 79 1.93 7.07 -8.26
C CYS A 79 0.51 7.48 -7.84
N VAL A 80 -0.10 6.69 -6.94
CA VAL A 80 -1.45 6.95 -6.40
C VAL A 80 -1.47 6.63 -4.90
N ASN A 81 -2.08 7.49 -4.11
CA ASN A 81 -2.51 7.15 -2.75
C ASN A 81 -4.05 7.07 -2.74
N ASN A 82 -4.59 5.88 -2.91
CA ASN A 82 -6.02 5.62 -2.81
C ASN A 82 -6.37 5.05 -1.43
N SER A 83 -6.10 5.86 -0.39
CA SER A 83 -6.50 5.54 0.98
C SER A 83 -7.83 6.21 1.32
N PHE A 84 -8.63 5.56 2.18
CA PHE A 84 -9.93 6.06 2.61
C PHE A 84 -10.10 5.80 4.12
N SER A 85 -10.21 6.85 4.92
CA SER A 85 -10.36 6.74 6.38
C SER A 85 -11.62 5.97 6.76
N GLY A 86 -11.45 4.92 7.55
CA GLY A 86 -12.55 4.06 8.02
C GLY A 86 -12.91 2.91 7.07
N ALA A 87 -12.28 2.81 5.89
CA ALA A 87 -12.58 1.74 4.95
C ALA A 87 -12.15 0.37 5.45
N THR A 88 -12.98 -0.63 5.18
CA THR A 88 -12.75 -2.06 5.39
C THR A 88 -12.29 -2.74 4.10
N ILE A 89 -11.63 -3.88 4.19
CA ILE A 89 -11.31 -4.70 3.01
C ILE A 89 -12.61 -5.24 2.41
N CYS A 90 -13.45 -5.89 3.23
CA CYS A 90 -14.76 -6.37 2.80
C CYS A 90 -15.80 -5.25 2.76
N ASN A 91 -16.95 -5.53 2.16
CA ASN A 91 -18.07 -4.57 2.06
C ASN A 91 -18.84 -4.37 3.38
N THR A 92 -18.52 -5.11 4.45
CA THR A 92 -19.14 -4.92 5.76
C THR A 92 -18.36 -3.90 6.58
N GLY A 93 -18.97 -2.76 6.85
CA GLY A 93 -18.41 -1.70 7.68
C GLY A 93 -18.92 -1.68 9.12
N TYR A 94 -18.66 -0.58 9.81
CA TYR A 94 -19.11 -0.35 11.19
C TYR A 94 -20.63 -0.47 11.31
N ARG A 95 -21.09 -1.10 12.40
CA ARG A 95 -22.51 -1.37 12.65
C ARG A 95 -23.20 -2.17 11.53
N LYS A 96 -22.43 -3.01 10.83
CA LYS A 96 -22.88 -3.79 9.67
C LYS A 96 -23.39 -2.94 8.51
N ALA A 97 -22.94 -1.68 8.40
CA ALA A 97 -23.26 -0.83 7.26
C ALA A 97 -22.61 -1.37 5.97
N ASP A 98 -23.24 -1.14 4.85
CA ASP A 98 -22.68 -1.45 3.53
C ASP A 98 -21.61 -0.42 3.16
N TYR A 99 -20.37 -0.87 3.00
CA TYR A 99 -19.20 -0.08 2.59
C TYR A 99 -18.75 -0.42 1.16
N SER A 100 -19.61 -1.01 0.36
CA SER A 100 -19.31 -1.33 -1.05
C SER A 100 -18.97 -0.11 -1.91
N ASP A 101 -19.24 1.09 -1.43
CA ASP A 101 -18.85 2.36 -2.06
C ASP A 101 -17.42 2.81 -1.76
N ARG A 102 -16.73 2.20 -0.78
CA ARG A 102 -15.44 2.65 -0.26
C ARG A 102 -14.50 1.55 0.19
N SER A 103 -14.91 0.29 0.14
CA SER A 103 -14.09 -0.86 0.56
C SER A 103 -12.80 -0.97 -0.27
N PHE A 104 -11.82 -1.72 0.21
CA PHE A 104 -10.59 -1.95 -0.54
C PHE A 104 -10.85 -2.67 -1.85
N ILE A 105 -11.75 -3.67 -1.86
CA ILE A 105 -12.12 -4.40 -3.08
C ILE A 105 -12.77 -3.51 -4.14
N THR A 106 -13.37 -2.39 -3.76
CA THR A 106 -13.96 -1.43 -4.70
C THR A 106 -12.90 -0.49 -5.29
N ARG A 107 -11.85 -0.18 -4.53
CA ARG A 107 -10.83 0.81 -4.91
C ARG A 107 -9.55 0.19 -5.51
N MET A 108 -9.41 -1.14 -5.47
CA MET A 108 -8.21 -1.85 -5.86
C MET A 108 -7.79 -1.64 -7.33
N ASP A 109 -8.72 -1.27 -8.21
CA ASP A 109 -8.44 -1.02 -9.64
C ASP A 109 -7.88 0.38 -9.94
N GLU A 110 -7.92 1.28 -8.96
CA GLU A 110 -7.62 2.70 -9.13
C GLU A 110 -6.24 3.08 -8.59
N LEU A 111 -5.23 2.25 -8.84
CA LEU A 111 -3.87 2.47 -8.34
C LEU A 111 -2.89 2.95 -9.41
N GLY A 112 -3.37 3.28 -10.61
CA GLY A 112 -2.53 3.77 -11.70
C GLY A 112 -1.60 2.70 -12.27
N CYS A 113 -0.35 3.06 -12.53
CA CYS A 113 0.68 2.17 -13.08
C CYS A 113 1.92 2.19 -12.16
N PRO A 114 1.86 1.55 -10.99
CA PRO A 114 2.97 1.49 -10.05
C PRO A 114 3.97 0.38 -10.39
N ASP A 115 5.16 0.47 -9.80
CA ASP A 115 6.13 -0.63 -9.69
C ASP A 115 5.97 -1.39 -8.37
N ILE A 116 5.44 -0.70 -7.33
CA ILE A 116 5.23 -1.24 -5.99
C ILE A 116 3.85 -0.83 -5.49
N ILE A 117 3.11 -1.76 -4.87
CA ILE A 117 1.86 -1.49 -4.15
C ILE A 117 2.03 -1.87 -2.69
N PHE A 118 1.72 -0.93 -1.79
CA PHE A 118 1.53 -1.23 -0.37
C PHE A 118 0.03 -1.24 -0.04
N ILE A 119 -0.44 -2.36 0.51
CA ILE A 119 -1.80 -2.52 1.03
C ILE A 119 -1.72 -2.39 2.55
N PHE A 120 -2.39 -1.39 3.13
CA PHE A 120 -2.42 -1.21 4.58
C PHE A 120 -3.87 -1.22 5.07
N GLY A 121 -4.36 -2.39 5.46
CA GLY A 121 -5.77 -2.64 5.77
C GLY A 121 -5.98 -3.65 6.90
N ALA A 122 -7.20 -4.23 6.96
CA ALA A 122 -7.69 -5.14 7.98
C ALA A 122 -7.99 -4.48 9.35
N THR A 123 -7.47 -3.28 9.64
CA THR A 123 -7.69 -2.59 10.91
C THR A 123 -9.17 -2.32 11.13
N ASN A 124 -9.83 -1.73 10.13
CA ASN A 124 -11.26 -1.40 10.25
C ASN A 124 -12.16 -2.63 10.20
N ASP A 125 -11.78 -3.68 9.48
CA ASP A 125 -12.52 -4.97 9.50
C ASP A 125 -12.51 -5.55 10.91
N CYS A 126 -11.35 -5.57 11.57
CA CYS A 126 -11.21 -6.03 12.95
C CYS A 126 -12.01 -5.15 13.94
N TRP A 127 -11.90 -3.82 13.83
CA TRP A 127 -12.58 -2.89 14.75
C TRP A 127 -14.09 -2.84 14.52
N ALA A 128 -14.55 -2.98 13.29
CA ALA A 128 -15.98 -3.05 12.96
C ALA A 128 -16.60 -4.40 13.35
N GLY A 129 -15.79 -5.42 13.63
CA GLY A 129 -16.26 -6.78 13.85
C GLY A 129 -16.86 -7.39 12.60
N ALA A 130 -16.21 -7.16 11.44
CA ALA A 130 -16.64 -7.76 10.19
C ALA A 130 -16.67 -9.30 10.28
N PRO A 131 -17.66 -9.98 9.67
CA PRO A 131 -17.67 -11.44 9.67
C PRO A 131 -16.42 -11.98 9.01
N LEU A 132 -15.73 -12.94 9.64
CA LEU A 132 -14.51 -13.53 9.07
C LEU A 132 -14.81 -14.30 7.79
N GLY A 133 -15.87 -15.11 7.77
CA GLY A 133 -16.17 -16.04 6.70
C GLY A 133 -15.22 -17.22 6.63
N GLU A 134 -15.51 -18.15 5.73
CA GLU A 134 -14.62 -19.28 5.45
C GLU A 134 -13.50 -18.86 4.48
N TYR A 135 -12.38 -19.59 4.48
CA TYR A 135 -11.36 -19.40 3.45
C TYR A 135 -11.90 -19.83 2.09
N LYS A 136 -11.93 -18.92 1.13
CA LYS A 136 -12.43 -19.14 -0.21
C LYS A 136 -11.54 -18.45 -1.23
N TYR A 137 -10.98 -19.19 -2.16
CA TYR A 137 -9.95 -18.74 -3.09
C TYR A 137 -10.39 -18.77 -4.56
N GLU A 138 -11.65 -19.12 -4.82
CA GLU A 138 -12.24 -19.13 -6.17
C GLU A 138 -13.77 -19.03 -6.12
N ARG A 139 -14.39 -18.71 -7.26
CA ARG A 139 -15.87 -18.73 -7.44
C ARG A 139 -16.63 -17.91 -6.41
N TRP A 140 -16.14 -16.71 -6.11
CA TRP A 140 -16.77 -15.81 -5.16
C TRP A 140 -18.17 -15.38 -5.62
N ALA A 141 -19.16 -15.50 -4.75
CA ALA A 141 -20.46 -14.89 -4.89
C ALA A 141 -20.43 -13.47 -4.30
N LYS A 142 -21.42 -12.66 -4.63
CA LYS A 142 -21.54 -11.28 -4.13
C LYS A 142 -21.55 -11.22 -2.60
N GLU A 143 -22.18 -12.18 -1.96
CA GLU A 143 -22.31 -12.29 -0.50
C GLU A 143 -20.99 -12.59 0.19
N ASP A 144 -20.07 -13.27 -0.48
CA ASP A 144 -18.71 -13.55 0.01
C ASP A 144 -17.92 -12.27 0.24
N LEU A 145 -18.16 -11.24 -0.59
CA LEU A 145 -17.47 -9.95 -0.51
C LEU A 145 -17.86 -9.11 0.72
N TYR A 146 -18.87 -9.55 1.48
CA TYR A 146 -19.25 -8.99 2.78
C TYR A 146 -18.58 -9.70 3.96
N GLN A 147 -17.70 -10.66 3.70
CA GLN A 147 -16.95 -11.41 4.70
C GLN A 147 -15.45 -11.20 4.48
N PHE A 148 -14.69 -11.03 5.57
CA PHE A 148 -13.29 -10.59 5.52
C PHE A 148 -12.38 -11.53 4.69
N ARG A 149 -12.37 -12.83 5.01
CA ARG A 149 -11.48 -13.81 4.37
C ARG A 149 -11.74 -13.94 2.86
N PRO A 150 -12.98 -14.17 2.42
CA PRO A 150 -13.26 -14.24 0.98
C PRO A 150 -12.98 -12.93 0.25
N ALA A 151 -13.31 -11.78 0.85
CA ALA A 151 -13.08 -10.47 0.24
C ALA A 151 -11.57 -10.17 0.10
N MET A 152 -10.78 -10.48 1.12
CA MET A 152 -9.31 -10.32 1.04
C MET A 152 -8.69 -11.25 0.00
N ALA A 153 -9.14 -12.51 -0.06
CA ALA A 153 -8.68 -13.46 -1.08
C ALA A 153 -9.04 -12.97 -2.48
N TYR A 154 -10.28 -12.56 -2.71
CA TYR A 154 -10.73 -11.95 -3.96
C TYR A 154 -9.89 -10.72 -4.35
N MET A 155 -9.61 -9.84 -3.39
CA MET A 155 -8.78 -8.65 -3.62
C MET A 155 -7.38 -9.00 -4.11
N LEU A 156 -6.69 -9.92 -3.43
CA LEU A 156 -5.31 -10.28 -3.79
C LEU A 156 -5.26 -11.02 -5.13
N ASP A 157 -6.17 -11.97 -5.38
CA ASP A 157 -6.31 -12.66 -6.65
C ASP A 157 -6.46 -11.67 -7.82
N HIS A 158 -7.42 -10.77 -7.68
CA HIS A 158 -7.69 -9.75 -8.69
C HIS A 158 -6.51 -8.80 -8.89
N MET A 159 -5.85 -8.37 -7.82
CA MET A 159 -4.72 -7.42 -7.92
C MET A 159 -3.50 -8.03 -8.60
N ILE A 160 -3.23 -9.32 -8.41
CA ILE A 160 -2.14 -10.03 -9.10
C ILE A 160 -2.36 -10.00 -10.61
N ASP A 161 -3.57 -10.29 -11.05
CA ASP A 161 -3.93 -10.25 -12.47
C ASP A 161 -3.95 -8.83 -13.03
N ARG A 162 -4.46 -7.87 -12.26
CA ARG A 162 -4.62 -6.47 -12.66
C ARG A 162 -3.29 -5.72 -12.78
N TYR A 163 -2.31 -6.07 -11.93
CA TYR A 163 -1.00 -5.40 -11.84
C TYR A 163 0.14 -6.39 -12.07
N PRO A 164 0.29 -6.94 -13.29
CA PRO A 164 1.33 -7.92 -13.59
C PRO A 164 2.72 -7.31 -13.41
N ASN A 165 3.63 -8.09 -12.80
CA ASN A 165 5.02 -7.70 -12.50
C ASN A 165 5.17 -6.55 -11.49
N VAL A 166 4.14 -6.21 -10.72
CA VAL A 166 4.19 -5.23 -9.64
C VAL A 166 4.51 -5.95 -8.32
N GLU A 167 5.43 -5.39 -7.54
CA GLU A 167 5.71 -5.85 -6.18
C GLU A 167 4.54 -5.46 -5.26
N ILE A 168 3.86 -6.44 -4.65
CA ILE A 168 2.73 -6.19 -3.74
C ILE A 168 3.13 -6.58 -2.32
N TYR A 169 2.98 -5.66 -1.38
CA TYR A 169 3.23 -5.88 0.05
C TYR A 169 1.97 -5.61 0.86
N PHE A 170 1.63 -6.53 1.76
CA PHE A 170 0.56 -6.31 2.72
C PHE A 170 1.16 -5.89 4.06
N LEU A 171 0.77 -4.72 4.58
CA LEU A 171 1.18 -4.22 5.89
C LEU A 171 0.13 -4.66 6.92
N LEU A 172 0.50 -5.60 7.77
CA LEU A 172 -0.36 -6.08 8.86
C LEU A 172 -0.15 -5.21 10.10
N ASN A 173 -1.22 -4.50 10.52
CA ASN A 173 -1.18 -3.63 11.69
C ASN A 173 -0.89 -4.41 12.97
N SER A 174 -0.19 -3.80 13.91
CA SER A 174 -0.07 -4.31 15.27
C SER A 174 -1.42 -4.22 16.02
N ASP A 175 -1.62 -5.07 17.00
CA ASP A 175 -2.75 -5.04 17.96
C ASP A 175 -4.13 -5.38 17.36
N LEU A 176 -4.18 -6.16 16.27
CA LEU A 176 -5.42 -6.76 15.82
C LEU A 176 -5.72 -8.06 16.58
N LYS A 177 -6.98 -8.49 16.55
CA LYS A 177 -7.36 -9.80 17.07
C LYS A 177 -6.64 -10.90 16.28
N GLU A 178 -6.17 -11.95 16.98
CA GLU A 178 -5.36 -13.00 16.36
C GLU A 178 -6.06 -13.69 15.19
N GLU A 179 -7.37 -13.86 15.25
CA GLU A 179 -8.16 -14.43 14.16
C GLU A 179 -8.08 -13.63 12.84
N PHE A 180 -7.89 -12.28 12.91
CA PHE A 180 -7.61 -11.44 11.75
C PHE A 180 -6.16 -11.56 11.30
N ASN A 181 -5.21 -11.55 12.25
CA ASN A 181 -3.78 -11.71 11.95
C ASN A 181 -3.52 -13.03 11.23
N GLU A 182 -4.04 -14.13 11.76
CA GLU A 182 -3.94 -15.46 11.16
C GLU A 182 -4.57 -15.49 9.76
N SER A 183 -5.73 -14.87 9.60
CA SER A 183 -6.39 -14.80 8.29
C SER A 183 -5.55 -14.07 7.26
N VAL A 184 -4.95 -12.92 7.62
CA VAL A 184 -4.06 -12.16 6.74
C VAL A 184 -2.85 -13.00 6.35
N ARG A 185 -2.15 -13.61 7.33
CA ARG A 185 -0.96 -14.45 7.06
C ARG A 185 -1.28 -15.60 6.11
N ASN A 186 -2.38 -16.31 6.36
CA ASN A 186 -2.77 -17.47 5.55
C ASN A 186 -3.14 -17.08 4.12
N ILE A 187 -3.85 -15.97 3.94
CA ILE A 187 -4.26 -15.50 2.61
C ILE A 187 -3.05 -14.93 1.85
N CYS A 188 -2.21 -14.12 2.48
CA CYS A 188 -0.96 -13.64 1.87
C CYS A 188 -0.06 -14.81 1.45
N LYS A 189 0.09 -15.82 2.32
CA LYS A 189 0.86 -17.04 2.00
C LYS A 189 0.28 -17.81 0.83
N HIS A 190 -1.04 -17.89 0.70
CA HIS A 190 -1.70 -18.58 -0.41
C HIS A 190 -1.36 -17.96 -1.76
N TYR A 191 -1.28 -16.64 -1.82
CA TYR A 191 -1.00 -15.88 -3.04
C TYR A 191 0.47 -15.49 -3.22
N ASP A 192 1.36 -15.98 -2.36
CA ASP A 192 2.80 -15.62 -2.37
C ASP A 192 3.03 -14.11 -2.28
N ILE A 193 2.18 -13.44 -1.49
CA ILE A 193 2.28 -11.99 -1.19
C ILE A 193 3.04 -11.80 0.12
N ASP A 194 4.03 -10.91 0.09
CA ASP A 194 4.80 -10.54 1.27
C ASP A 194 3.92 -9.83 2.32
N CYS A 195 3.82 -10.45 3.51
CA CYS A 195 3.14 -9.86 4.66
C CYS A 195 4.15 -9.27 5.63
N ILE A 196 4.18 -7.94 5.74
CA ILE A 196 5.04 -7.21 6.68
C ILE A 196 4.27 -7.01 7.98
N GLU A 197 4.57 -7.81 8.99
CA GLU A 197 3.94 -7.69 10.31
C GLU A 197 4.57 -6.55 11.08
N LEU A 198 3.77 -5.53 11.36
CA LEU A 198 4.19 -4.36 12.15
C LEU A 198 4.05 -4.65 13.63
N TYR A 199 4.97 -4.16 14.45
CA TYR A 199 4.97 -4.36 15.90
C TYR A 199 5.36 -3.09 16.65
N ASN A 200 4.80 -2.92 17.85
CA ASN A 200 5.10 -1.83 18.77
C ASN A 200 4.98 -0.42 18.13
N ILE A 201 3.95 -0.22 17.32
CA ILE A 201 3.70 1.07 16.68
C ILE A 201 3.09 2.04 17.70
N ASP A 202 3.75 3.18 17.92
CA ASP A 202 3.28 4.24 18.80
C ASP A 202 2.01 4.89 18.21
N LYS A 203 0.98 5.05 19.05
CA LYS A 203 -0.34 5.52 18.60
C LYS A 203 -0.90 6.62 19.49
N GLN A 204 -1.61 7.56 18.87
CA GLN A 204 -2.45 8.57 19.51
C GLN A 204 -3.88 8.42 18.99
N SER A 205 -4.86 8.33 19.88
CA SER A 205 -6.28 8.08 19.49
C SER A 205 -6.45 6.88 18.54
N GLY A 206 -5.70 5.79 18.78
CA GLY A 206 -5.75 4.57 17.98
C GLY A 206 -5.02 4.65 16.63
N HIS A 207 -4.43 5.78 16.26
CA HIS A 207 -3.74 6.00 14.99
C HIS A 207 -2.24 6.27 15.21
N PRO A 208 -1.36 5.93 14.26
CA PRO A 208 0.07 6.19 14.39
C PRO A 208 0.36 7.66 14.69
N SER A 209 1.18 7.91 15.73
CA SER A 209 1.80 9.20 16.01
C SER A 209 2.94 9.47 15.02
N VAL A 210 3.59 10.64 15.07
CA VAL A 210 4.83 10.90 14.30
C VAL A 210 5.84 9.78 14.51
N LYS A 211 6.08 9.40 15.78
CA LYS A 211 6.94 8.27 16.11
C LYS A 211 6.45 6.95 15.52
N GLY A 212 5.14 6.71 15.56
CA GLY A 212 4.54 5.51 14.96
C GLY A 212 4.71 5.47 13.44
N MET A 213 4.59 6.60 12.77
CA MET A 213 4.83 6.71 11.34
C MET A 213 6.29 6.40 10.96
N GLU A 214 7.26 6.88 11.75
CA GLU A 214 8.67 6.57 11.60
C GLU A 214 8.93 5.06 11.81
N GLN A 215 8.33 4.47 12.86
CA GLN A 215 8.44 3.03 13.15
C GLN A 215 7.89 2.16 12.02
N ILE A 216 6.77 2.55 11.39
CA ILE A 216 6.21 1.84 10.22
C ILE A 216 7.22 1.92 9.06
N CYS A 217 7.68 3.12 8.70
CA CYS A 217 8.65 3.32 7.63
C CYS A 217 9.90 2.46 7.83
N ASP A 218 10.48 2.49 9.03
CA ASP A 218 11.68 1.72 9.36
C ASP A 218 11.48 0.21 9.31
N GLN A 219 10.30 -0.28 9.72
CA GLN A 219 10.00 -1.72 9.66
C GLN A 219 9.84 -2.19 8.22
N ILE A 220 9.19 -1.41 7.35
CA ILE A 220 9.09 -1.69 5.91
C ILE A 220 10.49 -1.72 5.28
N LYS A 221 11.31 -0.71 5.53
CA LYS A 221 12.69 -0.63 4.99
C LYS A 221 13.52 -1.85 5.38
N ARG A 222 13.50 -2.23 6.66
CA ARG A 222 14.23 -3.42 7.14
C ARG A 222 13.75 -4.72 6.51
N TYR A 223 12.50 -4.80 6.11
CA TYR A 223 11.96 -5.96 5.40
C TYR A 223 12.45 -5.99 3.96
N CYS A 224 12.30 -4.89 3.22
CA CYS A 224 12.65 -4.79 1.80
C CYS A 224 14.16 -4.80 1.51
N THR A 225 15.03 -4.67 2.53
CA THR A 225 16.49 -4.70 2.36
C THR A 225 17.13 -6.05 2.70
N LYS A 226 16.33 -7.06 3.04
CA LYS A 226 16.80 -8.44 3.27
C LYS A 226 16.87 -9.21 1.95
#